data_e86833588ab14c5879e4a079317260f0
#
_entry.id   e86833588ab14c5879e4a079317260f0
#
_cell.length_a   1.000
_cell.length_b   1.000
_cell.length_c   1.000
_cell.angle_alpha   90.00
_cell.angle_beta   90.00
_cell.angle_gamma   90.00
#
_symmetry.space_group_name_H-M   'P 1'
#
loop_
_entity.id
_entity.type
_entity.pdbx_description
1 polymer ?
#
loop_
_entity_poly.entity_id
_entity_poly.type
_entity_poly.pdbx_seq_one_letter_code
_entity_poly.pdbx_strand_id
1 'polypeptide(L)'
;GFESLSLRQLGEKMKKFLITLLTLPLLLSSYGGMWEPYQMPSLKKELRDAGFYKNVESISNPFEYPMNAIVSLGYCSAAFISPEGLIATNYHCVERDFIQPNSSLENDLFEKGFLARSKAEELQAAPGQKIYVTLESKDITNEILQGTSDETESLERFKIIENNSKAIIRECETSDEIECRVRSFYSGETYKLEKVLQLRDVRLVYAPPAHVGEYGGEIDNWMYPRHTGDFALVRAYVGKDGTSKVYADDNIPFTSDSYLKISAKGVEEDDFVMILGYPGRTNRLLTFNQREYDLSEGFQNYVDFLESRINLIETHTNDEDGS
;
A
#
# COMPACT_ATOMS: atom_id res chain seq x y z
N GLY A 1 -58.17 -11.60 36.49
CA GLY A 1 -58.38 -12.11 35.14
C GLY A 1 -57.08 -12.06 34.36
N PHE A 2 -56.47 -13.21 34.07
CA PHE A 2 -55.36 -13.31 33.12
C PHE A 2 -55.96 -13.32 31.71
N GLU A 3 -55.78 -12.23 30.96
CA GLU A 3 -56.10 -12.27 29.54
C GLU A 3 -55.05 -13.12 28.83
N SER A 4 -55.46 -14.23 28.26
CA SER A 4 -54.61 -15.06 27.42
C SER A 4 -54.40 -14.38 26.06
N LEU A 5 -53.19 -13.91 25.82
CA LEU A 5 -52.78 -13.44 24.49
C LEU A 5 -53.00 -14.55 23.44
N SER A 6 -53.72 -14.25 22.38
CA SER A 6 -53.93 -15.22 21.29
C SER A 6 -52.59 -15.65 20.67
N LEU A 7 -52.46 -16.90 20.25
CA LEU A 7 -51.27 -17.43 19.56
C LEU A 7 -50.85 -16.58 18.37
N ARG A 8 -51.77 -15.86 17.75
CA ARG A 8 -51.50 -14.92 16.66
C ARG A 8 -50.76 -13.64 17.13
N GLN A 9 -51.11 -13.11 18.34
CA GLN A 9 -50.46 -11.96 18.92
C GLN A 9 -49.06 -12.31 19.50
N LEU A 10 -48.88 -13.54 19.98
CA LEU A 10 -47.57 -14.07 20.36
C LEU A 10 -46.67 -14.21 19.14
N GLY A 11 -47.20 -14.71 18.02
CA GLY A 11 -46.46 -14.85 16.76
C GLY A 11 -46.01 -13.52 16.17
N GLU A 12 -46.84 -12.47 16.25
CA GLU A 12 -46.47 -11.13 15.80
C GLU A 12 -45.43 -10.46 16.72
N LYS A 13 -45.54 -10.63 18.03
CA LYS A 13 -44.54 -10.15 18.99
C LYS A 13 -43.21 -10.86 18.83
N MET A 14 -43.23 -12.18 18.64
CA MET A 14 -42.03 -12.97 18.35
C MET A 14 -41.39 -12.59 17.02
N LYS A 15 -42.16 -12.34 15.95
CA LYS A 15 -41.63 -11.86 14.67
C LYS A 15 -40.98 -10.49 14.82
N LYS A 16 -41.59 -9.55 15.53
CA LYS A 16 -41.03 -8.24 15.81
C LYS A 16 -39.74 -8.34 16.65
N PHE A 17 -39.72 -9.21 17.65
CA PHE A 17 -38.55 -9.46 18.48
C PHE A 17 -37.42 -10.13 17.67
N LEU A 18 -37.72 -11.09 16.79
CA LEU A 18 -36.77 -11.73 15.92
C LEU A 18 -36.21 -10.75 14.88
N ILE A 19 -37.02 -9.86 14.32
CA ILE A 19 -36.58 -8.82 13.39
C ILE A 19 -35.65 -7.82 14.12
N THR A 20 -35.99 -7.42 15.33
CA THR A 20 -35.14 -6.55 16.15
C THR A 20 -33.83 -7.22 16.53
N LEU A 21 -33.83 -8.52 16.83
CA LEU A 21 -32.62 -9.29 17.12
C LEU A 21 -31.73 -9.51 15.88
N LEU A 22 -32.32 -9.66 14.69
CA LEU A 22 -31.62 -9.79 13.41
C LEU A 22 -31.04 -8.45 12.91
N THR A 23 -31.62 -7.32 13.32
CA THR A 23 -31.13 -6.00 12.92
C THR A 23 -30.10 -5.41 13.90
N LEU A 24 -30.00 -5.95 15.13
CA LEU A 24 -29.04 -5.53 16.15
C LEU A 24 -27.57 -5.74 15.71
N PRO A 25 -27.18 -6.86 15.05
CA PRO A 25 -25.81 -7.01 14.56
C PRO A 25 -25.44 -6.10 13.37
N LEU A 26 -26.44 -5.55 12.65
CA LEU A 26 -26.21 -4.64 11.52
C LEU A 26 -25.81 -3.23 12.00
N LEU A 27 -25.90 -2.94 13.29
CA LEU A 27 -25.41 -1.70 13.90
C LEU A 27 -23.99 -1.81 14.48
N LEU A 28 -23.34 -2.96 14.33
CA LEU A 28 -21.91 -3.05 14.52
C LEU A 28 -21.25 -2.34 13.35
N SER A 29 -21.07 -1.06 13.50
CA SER A 29 -20.35 -0.22 12.56
C SER A 29 -18.95 -0.82 12.42
N SER A 30 -18.71 -1.50 11.33
CA SER A 30 -17.34 -1.85 10.92
C SER A 30 -16.61 -0.52 10.73
N TYR A 31 -15.69 -0.20 11.60
CA TYR A 31 -14.79 0.96 11.46
C TYR A 31 -13.78 0.78 10.32
N GLY A 32 -14.11 -0.04 9.34
CA GLY A 32 -13.29 -0.27 8.19
C GLY A 32 -13.20 0.99 7.33
N GLY A 33 -12.00 1.42 6.99
CA GLY A 33 -11.75 2.57 6.11
C GLY A 33 -10.29 2.60 5.68
N MET A 34 -10.02 3.44 4.71
CA MET A 34 -8.69 3.83 4.30
C MET A 34 -8.64 5.35 4.47
N TRP A 35 -7.85 5.78 5.45
CA TRP A 35 -7.89 7.14 5.96
C TRP A 35 -6.55 7.81 5.71
N GLU A 36 -6.59 9.04 5.24
CA GLU A 36 -5.40 9.86 5.18
C GLU A 36 -5.02 10.36 6.59
N PRO A 37 -3.73 10.56 6.89
CA PRO A 37 -3.27 10.98 8.21
C PRO A 37 -3.99 12.21 8.76
N TYR A 38 -4.25 13.23 7.94
CA TYR A 38 -4.93 14.44 8.37
C TYR A 38 -6.40 14.23 8.81
N GLN A 39 -7.01 13.08 8.46
CA GLN A 39 -8.37 12.73 8.87
C GLN A 39 -8.41 12.11 10.28
N MET A 40 -7.27 11.67 10.84
CA MET A 40 -7.21 10.99 12.13
C MET A 40 -7.87 11.78 13.28
N PRO A 41 -7.73 13.11 13.39
CA PRO A 41 -8.41 13.88 14.45
C PRO A 41 -9.93 13.75 14.41
N SER A 42 -10.55 13.61 13.24
CA SER A 42 -12.00 13.41 13.10
C SER A 42 -12.47 12.03 13.55
N LEU A 43 -11.55 11.04 13.61
CA LEU A 43 -11.81 9.65 14.01
C LEU A 43 -11.43 9.38 15.47
N LYS A 44 -11.27 10.41 16.30
CA LYS A 44 -10.79 10.28 17.68
C LYS A 44 -11.63 9.35 18.54
N LYS A 45 -12.94 9.35 18.35
CA LYS A 45 -13.86 8.46 19.08
C LYS A 45 -13.66 7.00 18.63
N GLU A 46 -13.65 6.77 17.33
CA GLU A 46 -13.51 5.47 16.70
C GLU A 46 -12.16 4.82 17.05
N LEU A 47 -11.08 5.60 16.98
CA LEU A 47 -9.75 5.17 17.37
C LEU A 47 -9.69 4.78 18.86
N ARG A 48 -10.35 5.54 19.73
CA ARG A 48 -10.43 5.23 21.16
C ARG A 48 -11.24 3.96 21.42
N ASP A 49 -12.37 3.81 20.74
CA ASP A 49 -13.23 2.62 20.84
C ASP A 49 -12.49 1.36 20.33
N ALA A 50 -11.57 1.53 19.38
CA ALA A 50 -10.69 0.48 18.87
C ALA A 50 -9.45 0.21 19.77
N GLY A 51 -9.26 0.93 20.87
CA GLY A 51 -8.13 0.74 21.78
C GLY A 51 -6.94 1.69 21.60
N PHE A 52 -7.02 2.69 20.73
CA PHE A 52 -5.96 3.68 20.59
C PHE A 52 -6.11 4.80 21.63
N TYR A 53 -5.35 4.72 22.72
CA TYR A 53 -5.41 5.66 23.83
C TYR A 53 -4.32 6.74 23.80
N LYS A 54 -3.48 6.77 22.74
CA LYS A 54 -2.45 7.80 22.54
C LYS A 54 -3.05 9.07 21.96
N ASN A 55 -2.23 10.12 21.89
CA ASN A 55 -2.63 11.36 21.22
C ASN A 55 -2.81 11.11 19.71
N VAL A 56 -4.00 11.41 19.19
CA VAL A 56 -4.34 11.19 17.77
C VAL A 56 -3.53 12.09 16.85
N GLU A 57 -3.16 13.29 17.31
CA GLU A 57 -2.32 14.22 16.54
C GLU A 57 -0.95 13.63 16.21
N SER A 58 -0.44 12.71 17.05
CA SER A 58 0.84 12.02 16.76
C SER A 58 0.84 11.14 15.49
N ILE A 59 -0.33 10.81 14.96
CA ILE A 59 -0.50 10.02 13.74
C ILE A 59 -1.24 10.80 12.63
N SER A 60 -1.47 12.10 12.82
CA SER A 60 -2.16 12.96 11.85
C SER A 60 -1.21 13.70 10.91
N ASN A 61 0.05 13.86 11.30
CA ASN A 61 1.05 14.52 10.46
C ASN A 61 1.96 13.48 9.77
N PRO A 62 1.86 13.34 8.43
CA PRO A 62 2.68 12.37 7.68
C PRO A 62 4.18 12.72 7.67
N PHE A 63 4.58 13.92 8.08
CA PHE A 63 5.95 14.42 8.07
C PHE A 63 6.66 14.35 9.44
N GLU A 64 5.96 13.83 10.44
CA GLU A 64 6.48 13.66 11.79
C GLU A 64 6.47 12.19 12.21
N TYR A 65 7.33 11.85 13.20
CA TYR A 65 7.35 10.50 13.77
C TYR A 65 5.98 10.16 14.43
N PRO A 66 5.45 8.95 14.20
CA PRO A 66 6.03 7.80 13.50
C PRO A 66 5.78 7.75 11.99
N MET A 67 4.96 8.66 11.46
CA MET A 67 4.44 8.58 10.09
C MET A 67 5.54 8.76 9.02
N ASN A 68 6.52 9.64 9.27
CA ASN A 68 7.62 9.90 8.35
C ASN A 68 8.69 8.80 8.29
N ALA A 69 8.56 7.75 9.12
CA ALA A 69 9.35 6.53 8.98
C ALA A 69 8.79 5.60 7.86
N ILE A 70 7.56 5.86 7.38
CA ILE A 70 6.91 5.08 6.33
C ILE A 70 7.37 5.59 4.97
N VAL A 71 7.82 4.67 4.12
CA VAL A 71 8.38 4.96 2.81
C VAL A 71 7.77 4.06 1.73
N SER A 72 8.00 4.38 0.47
CA SER A 72 7.46 3.61 -0.67
C SER A 72 8.59 3.05 -1.53
N LEU A 73 8.43 1.80 -2.00
CA LEU A 73 9.23 1.23 -3.09
C LEU A 73 8.67 1.58 -4.48
N GLY A 74 7.67 2.47 -4.55
CA GLY A 74 6.95 2.82 -5.78
C GLY A 74 5.69 1.99 -5.97
N TYR A 75 5.73 0.71 -5.70
CA TYR A 75 4.61 -0.25 -5.79
C TYR A 75 4.30 -0.95 -4.45
N CYS A 76 5.15 -0.80 -3.46
CA CYS A 76 4.98 -1.38 -2.13
C CYS A 76 5.22 -0.34 -1.03
N SER A 77 4.54 -0.57 0.10
CA SER A 77 4.81 0.15 1.35
C SER A 77 5.99 -0.47 2.08
N ALA A 78 6.75 0.37 2.78
CA ALA A 78 7.87 -0.04 3.60
C ALA A 78 8.06 0.92 4.77
N ALA A 79 8.95 0.59 5.70
CA ALA A 79 9.27 1.47 6.83
C ALA A 79 10.73 1.38 7.21
N PHE A 80 11.36 2.51 7.50
CA PHE A 80 12.65 2.51 8.20
C PHE A 80 12.48 1.88 9.59
N ILE A 81 13.38 0.97 9.93
CA ILE A 81 13.44 0.27 11.22
C ILE A 81 14.78 0.44 11.92
N SER A 82 15.66 1.26 11.38
CA SER A 82 16.99 1.56 11.91
C SER A 82 17.44 2.95 11.47
N PRO A 83 18.27 3.65 12.27
CA PRO A 83 18.88 4.91 11.86
C PRO A 83 19.87 4.76 10.70
N GLU A 84 20.33 3.54 10.41
CA GLU A 84 21.28 3.24 9.32
C GLU A 84 20.57 2.75 8.05
N GLY A 85 19.44 3.33 7.71
CA GLY A 85 18.74 3.11 6.44
C GLY A 85 18.16 1.70 6.23
N LEU A 86 18.09 0.85 7.29
CA LEU A 86 17.44 -0.46 7.19
C LEU A 86 15.93 -0.31 7.13
N ILE A 87 15.30 -1.03 6.21
CA ILE A 87 13.91 -0.89 5.84
C ILE A 87 13.26 -2.27 5.86
N ALA A 88 12.10 -2.38 6.50
CA ALA A 88 11.24 -3.56 6.43
C ALA A 88 10.17 -3.38 5.36
N THR A 89 9.93 -4.45 4.59
CA THR A 89 8.88 -4.54 3.57
C THR A 89 8.38 -5.99 3.45
N ASN A 90 7.50 -6.28 2.50
CA ASN A 90 7.04 -7.62 2.22
C ASN A 90 8.03 -8.41 1.35
N TYR A 91 7.97 -9.75 1.41
CA TYR A 91 8.77 -10.63 0.55
C TYR A 91 8.42 -10.43 -0.93
N HIS A 92 7.12 -10.45 -1.28
CA HIS A 92 6.67 -10.26 -2.66
C HIS A 92 7.08 -8.90 -3.26
N CYS A 93 7.46 -7.93 -2.41
CA CYS A 93 7.97 -6.63 -2.85
C CYS A 93 9.44 -6.65 -3.28
N VAL A 94 10.20 -7.67 -2.88
CA VAL A 94 11.63 -7.79 -3.22
C VAL A 94 11.92 -8.88 -4.26
N GLU A 95 10.93 -9.66 -4.61
CA GLU A 95 11.07 -10.82 -5.49
C GLU A 95 11.62 -10.44 -6.86
N ARG A 96 10.91 -9.57 -7.58
CA ARG A 96 11.25 -9.20 -8.98
C ARG A 96 12.50 -8.35 -9.10
N ASP A 97 12.69 -7.38 -8.20
CA ASP A 97 13.72 -6.36 -8.38
C ASP A 97 14.96 -6.58 -7.50
N PHE A 98 14.94 -7.57 -6.59
CA PHE A 98 16.07 -7.88 -5.70
C PHE A 98 16.48 -9.37 -5.76
N ILE A 99 15.53 -10.28 -5.65
CA ILE A 99 15.83 -11.73 -5.63
C ILE A 99 16.14 -12.22 -7.04
N GLN A 100 15.24 -12.00 -7.98
CA GLN A 100 15.35 -12.49 -9.35
C GLN A 100 16.67 -12.08 -10.04
N PRO A 101 17.11 -10.79 -10.01
CA PRO A 101 18.36 -10.40 -10.67
C PRO A 101 19.62 -10.99 -10.04
N ASN A 102 19.54 -11.43 -8.78
CA ASN A 102 20.67 -11.98 -8.01
C ASN A 102 20.61 -13.51 -7.89
N SER A 103 19.57 -14.16 -8.41
CA SER A 103 19.39 -15.61 -8.41
C SER A 103 20.00 -16.23 -9.65
N SER A 104 20.54 -17.45 -9.52
CA SER A 104 21.07 -18.24 -10.62
C SER A 104 20.80 -19.73 -10.39
N LEU A 105 20.97 -20.57 -11.42
CA LEU A 105 20.82 -22.03 -11.29
C LEU A 105 21.75 -22.65 -10.24
N GLU A 106 22.93 -22.06 -10.01
CA GLU A 106 23.90 -22.55 -9.01
C GLU A 106 23.58 -21.99 -7.61
N ASN A 107 23.00 -20.78 -7.55
CA ASN A 107 22.65 -20.11 -6.31
C ASN A 107 21.23 -19.56 -6.39
N ASP A 108 20.27 -20.46 -6.26
CA ASP A 108 18.84 -20.12 -6.27
C ASP A 108 18.44 -19.49 -4.94
N LEU A 109 18.22 -18.16 -4.98
CA LEU A 109 17.78 -17.39 -3.82
C LEU A 109 16.30 -17.58 -3.50
N PHE A 110 15.49 -18.03 -4.47
CA PHE A 110 14.09 -18.38 -4.20
C PHE A 110 14.01 -19.63 -3.31
N GLU A 111 14.88 -20.61 -3.56
CA GLU A 111 14.92 -21.84 -2.75
C GLU A 111 15.60 -21.63 -1.40
N LYS A 112 16.73 -20.90 -1.36
CA LYS A 112 17.59 -20.81 -0.16
C LYS A 112 17.28 -19.63 0.73
N GLY A 113 16.62 -18.60 0.19
CA GLY A 113 16.56 -17.29 0.81
C GLY A 113 17.90 -16.56 0.79
N PHE A 114 17.98 -15.42 1.43
CA PHE A 114 19.18 -14.60 1.51
C PHE A 114 19.33 -13.92 2.88
N LEU A 115 20.55 -13.86 3.39
CA LEU A 115 20.91 -13.08 4.58
C LEU A 115 22.34 -12.52 4.41
N ALA A 116 22.45 -11.22 4.27
CA ALA A 116 23.73 -10.52 4.38
C ALA A 116 24.20 -10.48 5.83
N ARG A 117 25.39 -10.97 6.10
CA ARG A 117 26.02 -10.93 7.44
C ARG A 117 26.85 -9.67 7.66
N SER A 118 27.11 -8.93 6.60
CA SER A 118 27.82 -7.66 6.59
C SER A 118 27.27 -6.76 5.48
N LYS A 119 27.49 -5.46 5.58
CA LYS A 119 27.10 -4.48 4.54
C LYS A 119 27.74 -4.77 3.18
N ALA A 120 28.89 -5.40 3.15
CA ALA A 120 29.59 -5.76 1.93
C ALA A 120 28.95 -6.96 1.17
N GLU A 121 28.10 -7.72 1.85
CA GLU A 121 27.38 -8.85 1.27
C GLU A 121 25.97 -8.46 0.76
N GLU A 122 25.51 -7.24 1.06
CA GLU A 122 24.18 -6.80 0.64
C GLU A 122 24.09 -6.71 -0.88
N LEU A 123 23.03 -7.30 -1.47
CA LEU A 123 22.89 -7.45 -2.91
C LEU A 123 22.21 -6.22 -3.53
N GLN A 124 22.78 -5.72 -4.61
CA GLN A 124 22.22 -4.61 -5.37
C GLN A 124 20.85 -4.97 -5.96
N ALA A 125 19.90 -4.04 -5.89
CA ALA A 125 18.63 -4.15 -6.61
C ALA A 125 18.81 -4.01 -8.13
N ALA A 126 17.79 -4.44 -8.89
CA ALA A 126 17.70 -4.17 -10.31
C ALA A 126 17.84 -2.67 -10.61
N PRO A 127 18.42 -2.31 -11.77
CA PRO A 127 18.53 -0.91 -12.18
C PRO A 127 17.18 -0.20 -12.18
N GLY A 128 17.13 0.99 -11.57
CA GLY A 128 15.90 1.79 -11.49
C GLY A 128 15.07 1.59 -10.24
N GLN A 129 15.34 0.58 -9.41
CA GLN A 129 14.69 0.42 -8.12
C GLN A 129 15.07 1.56 -7.17
N LYS A 130 14.10 2.11 -6.47
CA LYS A 130 14.25 3.28 -5.60
C LYS A 130 13.39 3.14 -4.35
N ILE A 131 13.80 3.86 -3.31
CA ILE A 131 12.96 4.19 -2.16
C ILE A 131 12.53 5.64 -2.28
N TYR A 132 11.25 5.90 -2.05
CA TYR A 132 10.66 7.23 -2.03
C TYR A 132 10.31 7.63 -0.61
N VAL A 133 10.94 8.70 -0.14
CA VAL A 133 10.67 9.32 1.16
C VAL A 133 9.81 10.56 0.93
N THR A 134 8.59 10.58 1.43
CA THR A 134 7.71 11.74 1.25
C THR A 134 8.18 12.90 2.12
N LEU A 135 8.48 14.03 1.47
CA LEU A 135 8.95 15.25 2.12
C LEU A 135 7.84 16.26 2.34
N GLU A 136 6.88 16.32 1.40
CA GLU A 136 5.77 17.28 1.43
C GLU A 136 4.57 16.72 0.68
N SER A 137 3.37 17.07 1.15
CA SER A 137 2.11 16.88 0.43
C SER A 137 1.26 18.13 0.59
N LYS A 138 0.94 18.78 -0.52
CA LYS A 138 0.22 20.06 -0.56
C LYS A 138 -1.03 19.92 -1.41
N ASP A 139 -2.16 20.47 -0.95
CA ASP A 139 -3.34 20.62 -1.78
C ASP A 139 -3.06 21.70 -2.84
N ILE A 140 -3.25 21.34 -4.11
CA ILE A 140 -3.05 22.18 -5.28
C ILE A 140 -4.27 22.18 -6.21
N THR A 141 -5.43 21.84 -5.66
CA THR A 141 -6.67 21.68 -6.43
C THR A 141 -7.00 22.93 -7.24
N ASN A 142 -6.88 24.10 -6.63
CA ASN A 142 -7.19 25.37 -7.30
C ASN A 142 -6.21 25.65 -8.44
N GLU A 143 -4.91 25.37 -8.24
CA GLU A 143 -3.87 25.56 -9.23
C GLU A 143 -4.06 24.61 -10.41
N ILE A 144 -4.40 23.36 -10.16
CA ILE A 144 -4.65 22.33 -11.19
C ILE A 144 -5.90 22.65 -12.00
N LEU A 145 -6.97 23.09 -11.35
CA LEU A 145 -8.25 23.38 -12.01
C LEU A 145 -8.31 24.79 -12.61
N GLN A 146 -7.26 25.58 -12.47
CA GLN A 146 -7.23 26.93 -13.04
C GLN A 146 -7.44 26.89 -14.55
N GLY A 147 -8.40 27.66 -15.04
CA GLY A 147 -8.80 27.71 -16.45
C GLY A 147 -9.83 26.67 -16.85
N THR A 148 -10.35 25.87 -15.91
CA THR A 148 -11.50 24.98 -16.15
C THR A 148 -12.79 25.51 -15.51
N SER A 149 -13.93 25.09 -16.03
CA SER A 149 -15.26 25.31 -15.46
C SER A 149 -16.10 24.04 -15.66
N ASP A 150 -17.31 24.02 -15.09
CA ASP A 150 -18.26 22.91 -15.29
C ASP A 150 -18.71 22.77 -16.75
N GLU A 151 -18.63 23.87 -17.52
CA GLU A 151 -19.00 23.90 -18.93
C GLU A 151 -17.82 23.55 -19.87
N THR A 152 -16.59 23.37 -19.34
CA THR A 152 -15.41 23.03 -20.14
C THR A 152 -15.56 21.63 -20.72
N GLU A 153 -15.40 21.51 -22.05
CA GLU A 153 -15.46 20.23 -22.74
C GLU A 153 -14.41 19.26 -22.17
N SER A 154 -14.75 17.96 -22.08
CA SER A 154 -13.96 16.95 -21.36
C SER A 154 -12.51 16.83 -21.83
N LEU A 155 -12.27 16.87 -23.14
CA LEU A 155 -10.91 16.79 -23.71
C LEU A 155 -10.12 18.06 -23.45
N GLU A 156 -10.76 19.22 -23.51
CA GLU A 156 -10.13 20.50 -23.21
C GLU A 156 -9.78 20.58 -21.72
N ARG A 157 -10.72 20.22 -20.85
CA ARG A 157 -10.48 20.11 -19.40
C ARG A 157 -9.27 19.20 -19.09
N PHE A 158 -9.20 18.03 -19.72
CA PHE A 158 -8.07 17.12 -19.54
C PHE A 158 -6.74 17.78 -19.94
N LYS A 159 -6.68 18.45 -21.08
CA LYS A 159 -5.47 19.16 -21.57
C LYS A 159 -5.02 20.28 -20.63
N ILE A 160 -5.98 21.05 -20.10
CA ILE A 160 -5.69 22.11 -19.12
C ILE A 160 -5.07 21.50 -17.86
N ILE A 161 -5.71 20.50 -17.27
CA ILE A 161 -5.23 19.80 -16.07
C ILE A 161 -3.85 19.19 -16.29
N GLU A 162 -3.62 18.55 -17.45
CA GLU A 162 -2.32 17.96 -17.79
C GLU A 162 -1.22 19.03 -17.91
N ASN A 163 -1.51 20.15 -18.55
CA ASN A 163 -0.56 21.25 -18.70
C ASN A 163 -0.23 21.92 -17.36
N ASN A 164 -1.25 22.18 -16.53
CA ASN A 164 -1.07 22.73 -15.19
C ASN A 164 -0.24 21.78 -14.31
N SER A 165 -0.54 20.47 -14.36
CA SER A 165 0.23 19.45 -13.66
C SER A 165 1.71 19.43 -14.06
N LYS A 166 2.00 19.45 -15.35
CA LYS A 166 3.38 19.48 -15.88
C LYS A 166 4.15 20.73 -15.45
N ALA A 167 3.47 21.88 -15.42
CA ALA A 167 4.08 23.14 -14.98
C ALA A 167 4.45 23.09 -13.49
N ILE A 168 3.53 22.63 -12.64
CA ILE A 168 3.73 22.52 -11.19
C ILE A 168 4.83 21.50 -10.87
N ILE A 169 4.84 20.33 -11.52
CA ILE A 169 5.88 19.30 -11.35
C ILE A 169 7.25 19.89 -11.68
N ARG A 170 7.39 20.56 -12.82
CA ARG A 170 8.66 21.17 -13.25
C ARG A 170 9.19 22.21 -12.26
N GLU A 171 8.31 23.00 -11.67
CA GLU A 171 8.69 24.00 -10.66
C GLU A 171 9.12 23.34 -9.35
N CYS A 172 8.51 22.21 -9.00
CA CYS A 172 8.75 21.47 -7.78
C CYS A 172 10.08 20.67 -7.81
N GLU A 173 10.44 20.11 -8.96
CA GLU A 173 11.64 19.27 -9.14
C GLU A 173 12.91 20.15 -9.21
N THR A 174 13.47 20.46 -8.04
CA THR A 174 14.62 21.38 -7.90
C THR A 174 15.99 20.70 -7.99
N SER A 175 16.04 19.37 -7.97
CA SER A 175 17.28 18.56 -8.10
C SER A 175 16.95 17.15 -8.58
N ASP A 176 17.96 16.43 -9.08
CA ASP A 176 17.80 15.06 -9.62
C ASP A 176 17.34 14.02 -8.57
N GLU A 177 17.46 14.33 -7.28
CA GLU A 177 17.01 13.44 -6.19
C GLU A 177 15.57 13.72 -5.74
N ILE A 178 14.98 14.82 -6.21
CA ILE A 178 13.61 15.20 -5.90
C ILE A 178 12.71 14.82 -7.06
N GLU A 179 11.68 14.07 -6.78
CA GLU A 179 10.59 13.78 -7.72
C GLU A 179 9.30 14.38 -7.18
N CYS A 180 8.51 14.96 -8.06
CA CYS A 180 7.22 15.54 -7.72
C CYS A 180 6.10 14.87 -8.50
N ARG A 181 4.98 14.59 -7.82
CA ARG A 181 3.84 13.88 -8.39
C ARG A 181 2.55 14.61 -8.09
N VAL A 182 1.70 14.78 -9.09
CA VAL A 182 0.33 15.23 -8.90
C VAL A 182 -0.57 14.01 -8.74
N ARG A 183 -1.23 13.90 -7.58
CA ARG A 183 -2.19 12.84 -7.28
C ARG A 183 -3.60 13.37 -7.30
N SER A 184 -4.47 12.66 -8.01
CA SER A 184 -5.91 12.92 -8.05
C SER A 184 -6.63 12.05 -7.03
N PHE A 185 -7.53 12.66 -6.26
CA PHE A 185 -8.39 12.00 -5.29
C PHE A 185 -9.86 12.23 -5.63
N TYR A 186 -10.73 11.33 -5.19
CA TYR A 186 -12.19 11.41 -5.34
C TYR A 186 -12.61 11.69 -6.79
N SER A 187 -12.02 10.95 -7.75
CA SER A 187 -12.29 11.07 -9.19
C SER A 187 -12.01 12.48 -9.77
N GLY A 188 -11.03 13.19 -9.22
CA GLY A 188 -10.62 14.51 -9.71
C GLY A 188 -11.28 15.69 -9.00
N GLU A 189 -11.89 15.46 -7.84
CA GLU A 189 -12.38 16.55 -6.99
C GLU A 189 -11.26 17.29 -6.27
N THR A 190 -10.18 16.56 -5.90
CA THR A 190 -9.02 17.16 -5.24
C THR A 190 -7.72 16.68 -5.87
N TYR A 191 -6.72 17.55 -5.84
CA TYR A 191 -5.38 17.27 -6.35
C TYR A 191 -4.34 17.65 -5.29
N LYS A 192 -3.38 16.75 -5.08
CA LYS A 192 -2.25 16.98 -4.17
C LYS A 192 -0.94 16.88 -4.93
N LEU A 193 -0.02 17.79 -4.61
CA LEU A 193 1.38 17.69 -5.00
C LEU A 193 2.12 16.94 -3.91
N GLU A 194 2.71 15.81 -4.26
CA GLU A 194 3.63 15.06 -3.42
C GLU A 194 5.06 15.35 -3.87
N LYS A 195 5.90 15.81 -2.94
CA LYS A 195 7.33 15.96 -3.13
C LYS A 195 8.06 14.85 -2.41
N VAL A 196 8.83 14.06 -3.13
CA VAL A 196 9.53 12.90 -2.59
C VAL A 196 11.04 12.95 -2.86
N LEU A 197 11.82 12.52 -1.90
CA LEU A 197 13.23 12.21 -2.07
C LEU A 197 13.36 10.80 -2.63
N GLN A 198 14.11 10.62 -3.72
CA GLN A 198 14.45 9.33 -4.28
C GLN A 198 15.78 8.85 -3.72
N LEU A 199 15.81 7.72 -3.04
CA LEU A 199 17.05 7.00 -2.67
C LEU A 199 17.29 5.92 -3.74
N ARG A 200 18.37 6.08 -4.52
CA ARG A 200 18.60 5.32 -5.77
C ARG A 200 19.56 4.13 -5.64
N ASP A 201 20.21 3.97 -4.51
CA ASP A 201 20.99 2.76 -4.18
C ASP A 201 20.25 2.02 -3.07
N VAL A 202 19.63 0.91 -3.45
CA VAL A 202 18.86 0.05 -2.53
C VAL A 202 19.43 -1.36 -2.64
N ARG A 203 19.66 -2.00 -1.49
CA ARG A 203 20.29 -3.32 -1.44
C ARG A 203 19.48 -4.28 -0.60
N LEU A 204 19.41 -5.55 -1.03
CA LEU A 204 18.78 -6.62 -0.26
C LEU A 204 19.66 -7.00 0.92
N VAL A 205 19.05 -7.05 2.10
CA VAL A 205 19.70 -7.47 3.34
C VAL A 205 19.22 -8.86 3.77
N TYR A 206 17.90 -9.11 3.66
CA TYR A 206 17.30 -10.37 4.02
C TYR A 206 16.04 -10.63 3.20
N ALA A 207 15.90 -11.88 2.76
CA ALA A 207 14.65 -12.44 2.27
C ALA A 207 14.56 -13.90 2.70
N PRO A 208 13.41 -14.39 3.22
CA PRO A 208 13.23 -15.81 3.47
C PRO A 208 13.20 -16.59 2.16
N PRO A 209 13.33 -17.92 2.18
CA PRO A 209 13.02 -18.76 1.03
C PRO A 209 11.56 -18.56 0.56
N ALA A 210 11.28 -18.70 -0.73
CA ALA A 210 9.95 -18.49 -1.31
C ALA A 210 8.86 -19.34 -0.62
N HIS A 211 9.16 -20.59 -0.28
CA HIS A 211 8.22 -21.46 0.42
C HIS A 211 7.81 -20.96 1.85
N VAL A 212 8.54 -19.97 2.41
CA VAL A 212 8.18 -19.25 3.63
C VAL A 212 7.53 -17.93 3.29
N GLY A 213 8.14 -17.16 2.36
CA GLY A 213 7.68 -15.82 1.96
C GLY A 213 6.34 -15.82 1.25
N GLU A 214 6.03 -16.89 0.54
CA GLU A 214 4.80 -17.09 -0.25
C GLU A 214 4.01 -18.33 0.18
N TYR A 215 4.15 -18.75 1.43
CA TYR A 215 3.45 -19.94 1.94
C TYR A 215 1.93 -19.85 1.69
N GLY A 216 1.38 -20.88 1.05
CA GLY A 216 -0.03 -20.96 0.69
C GLY A 216 -0.37 -20.27 -0.64
N GLY A 217 0.58 -19.58 -1.30
CA GLY A 217 0.41 -18.94 -2.59
C GLY A 217 -0.77 -17.98 -2.63
N GLU A 218 -1.37 -17.80 -3.81
CA GLU A 218 -2.53 -16.92 -4.01
C GLU A 218 -3.80 -17.44 -3.31
N ILE A 219 -3.94 -18.75 -3.13
CA ILE A 219 -5.14 -19.37 -2.53
C ILE A 219 -5.29 -18.94 -1.07
N ASP A 220 -4.20 -19.00 -0.29
CA ASP A 220 -4.23 -18.71 1.14
C ASP A 220 -3.88 -17.24 1.45
N ASN A 221 -3.52 -16.44 0.45
CA ASN A 221 -3.12 -15.04 0.63
C ASN A 221 -4.21 -14.18 1.31
N TRP A 222 -5.48 -14.49 1.06
CA TRP A 222 -6.64 -13.76 1.58
C TRP A 222 -7.37 -14.49 2.70
N MET A 223 -6.87 -15.64 3.14
CA MET A 223 -7.49 -16.45 4.16
C MET A 223 -6.90 -16.20 5.54
N TYR A 224 -7.74 -16.33 6.56
CA TYR A 224 -7.31 -16.33 7.97
C TYR A 224 -7.45 -17.75 8.52
N PRO A 225 -6.51 -18.24 9.32
CA PRO A 225 -5.25 -17.60 9.72
C PRO A 225 -4.18 -17.63 8.61
N ARG A 226 -3.34 -16.58 8.55
CA ARG A 226 -2.20 -16.50 7.62
C ARG A 226 -0.96 -17.11 8.26
N HIS A 227 -0.28 -17.97 7.49
CA HIS A 227 0.94 -18.66 7.91
C HIS A 227 2.17 -18.25 7.11
N THR A 228 2.03 -17.35 6.15
CA THR A 228 3.14 -16.88 5.33
C THR A 228 4.08 -15.94 6.10
N GLY A 229 5.38 -16.09 5.89
CA GLY A 229 6.42 -15.18 6.37
C GLY A 229 6.75 -14.10 5.35
N ASP A 230 5.72 -13.40 4.84
CA ASP A 230 5.83 -12.37 3.80
C ASP A 230 6.49 -11.09 4.33
N PHE A 231 7.80 -11.17 4.62
CA PHE A 231 8.62 -10.03 5.03
C PHE A 231 10.03 -10.13 4.47
N ALA A 232 10.63 -8.98 4.20
CA ALA A 232 12.01 -8.85 3.75
C ALA A 232 12.63 -7.57 4.31
N LEU A 233 13.95 -7.50 4.28
CA LEU A 233 14.72 -6.32 4.68
C LEU A 233 15.58 -5.84 3.52
N VAL A 234 15.53 -4.55 3.27
CA VAL A 234 16.40 -3.85 2.33
C VAL A 234 17.09 -2.68 3.04
N ARG A 235 18.14 -2.13 2.45
CA ARG A 235 18.82 -0.95 2.98
C ARG A 235 19.00 0.09 1.89
N ALA A 236 18.74 1.35 2.23
CA ALA A 236 19.02 2.50 1.38
C ALA A 236 20.44 3.04 1.64
N TYR A 237 21.08 3.45 0.56
CA TYR A 237 22.43 4.03 0.55
C TYR A 237 22.44 5.38 -0.16
N VAL A 238 23.43 6.21 0.20
CA VAL A 238 23.68 7.53 -0.40
C VAL A 238 25.18 7.73 -0.59
N GLY A 239 25.56 8.70 -1.39
CA GLY A 239 26.96 9.11 -1.51
C GLY A 239 27.52 9.61 -0.17
N LYS A 240 28.85 9.67 -0.04
CA LYS A 240 29.53 10.19 1.16
C LYS A 240 29.19 11.65 1.48
N ASP A 241 28.71 12.38 0.49
CA ASP A 241 28.20 13.75 0.61
C ASP A 241 26.74 13.83 1.09
N GLY A 242 26.11 12.68 1.37
CA GLY A 242 24.72 12.56 1.79
C GLY A 242 23.69 12.67 0.66
N THR A 243 24.11 12.89 -0.59
CA THR A 243 23.19 12.98 -1.73
C THR A 243 22.79 11.60 -2.26
N SER A 244 21.59 11.51 -2.79
CA SER A 244 21.11 10.27 -3.41
C SER A 244 21.87 9.98 -4.71
N LYS A 245 22.50 8.82 -4.79
CA LYS A 245 23.27 8.35 -5.94
C LYS A 245 22.83 6.95 -6.34
N VAL A 246 23.07 6.57 -7.57
CA VAL A 246 22.99 5.18 -7.99
C VAL A 246 24.06 4.35 -7.26
N TYR A 247 23.92 3.03 -7.36
CA TYR A 247 24.88 2.11 -6.72
C TYR A 247 26.34 2.51 -7.00
N ALA A 248 27.10 2.53 -5.92
CA ALA A 248 28.55 2.60 -5.93
C ALA A 248 29.10 1.89 -4.69
N ASP A 249 30.28 1.27 -4.81
CA ASP A 249 30.89 0.48 -3.73
C ASP A 249 31.19 1.33 -2.50
N ASP A 250 31.44 2.61 -2.67
CA ASP A 250 31.81 3.55 -1.63
C ASP A 250 30.63 4.35 -1.05
N ASN A 251 29.41 4.08 -1.48
CA ASN A 251 28.20 4.64 -0.88
C ASN A 251 28.07 4.18 0.58
N ILE A 252 27.51 5.05 1.40
CA ILE A 252 27.27 4.81 2.82
C ILE A 252 25.76 4.63 3.10
N PRO A 253 25.37 3.90 4.16
CA PRO A 253 23.98 3.80 4.56
C PRO A 253 23.33 5.17 4.73
N PHE A 254 22.10 5.30 4.23
CA PHE A 254 21.28 6.50 4.45
C PHE A 254 21.01 6.64 5.95
N THR A 255 21.18 7.84 6.49
CA THR A 255 20.84 8.14 7.88
C THR A 255 19.39 8.61 7.94
N SER A 256 18.54 7.84 8.62
CA SER A 256 17.14 8.22 8.87
C SER A 256 16.98 8.75 10.29
N ASP A 257 16.47 9.97 10.41
CA ASP A 257 16.14 10.58 11.72
C ASP A 257 14.87 9.95 12.34
N SER A 258 14.06 9.30 11.52
CA SER A 258 12.82 8.64 11.94
C SER A 258 12.81 7.19 11.51
N TYR A 259 12.62 6.28 12.45
CA TYR A 259 12.48 4.84 12.20
C TYR A 259 11.58 4.19 13.25
N LEU A 260 10.83 3.17 12.84
CA LEU A 260 9.97 2.40 13.72
C LEU A 260 10.80 1.43 14.58
N LYS A 261 10.44 1.31 15.84
CA LYS A 261 11.05 0.34 16.75
C LYS A 261 10.30 -0.98 16.68
N ILE A 262 11.01 -2.06 16.42
CA ILE A 262 10.44 -3.40 16.45
C ILE A 262 10.12 -3.78 17.89
N SER A 263 8.87 -4.19 18.17
CA SER A 263 8.47 -4.69 19.47
C SER A 263 8.65 -6.21 19.52
N ALA A 264 9.55 -6.68 20.37
CA ALA A 264 9.73 -8.09 20.62
C ALA A 264 8.59 -8.70 21.51
N LYS A 265 7.74 -7.84 22.08
CA LYS A 265 6.59 -8.28 22.87
C LYS A 265 5.52 -8.98 22.02
N GLY A 266 5.43 -8.60 20.72
CA GLY A 266 4.35 -9.03 19.83
C GLY A 266 3.04 -8.31 20.12
N VAL A 267 1.92 -8.94 19.72
CA VAL A 267 0.56 -8.46 19.91
C VAL A 267 -0.29 -9.57 20.53
N GLU A 268 -1.32 -9.19 21.28
CA GLU A 268 -2.29 -10.09 21.90
C GLU A 268 -3.66 -9.86 21.27
N GLU A 269 -4.62 -10.76 21.51
CA GLU A 269 -6.01 -10.57 21.09
C GLU A 269 -6.56 -9.28 21.68
N ASP A 270 -7.33 -8.54 20.89
CA ASP A 270 -7.89 -7.20 21.21
C ASP A 270 -6.87 -6.05 21.34
N ASP A 271 -5.60 -6.26 21.09
CA ASP A 271 -4.64 -5.16 20.98
C ASP A 271 -4.97 -4.29 19.77
N PHE A 272 -4.86 -2.98 19.96
CA PHE A 272 -4.98 -2.05 18.83
C PHE A 272 -3.80 -2.22 17.84
N VAL A 273 -4.14 -2.46 16.59
CA VAL A 273 -3.16 -2.53 15.48
C VAL A 273 -3.56 -1.56 14.37
N MET A 274 -2.58 -1.04 13.65
CA MET A 274 -2.79 -0.12 12.55
C MET A 274 -1.81 -0.44 11.41
N ILE A 275 -2.31 -0.41 10.18
CA ILE A 275 -1.49 -0.56 8.99
C ILE A 275 -1.22 0.84 8.42
N LEU A 276 0.05 1.15 8.19
CA LEU A 276 0.52 2.40 7.60
C LEU A 276 1.18 2.10 6.25
N GLY A 277 0.91 2.92 5.25
CA GLY A 277 1.56 2.73 3.96
C GLY A 277 0.99 3.56 2.83
N TYR A 278 1.39 3.18 1.62
CA TYR A 278 1.01 3.78 0.36
C TYR A 278 0.13 2.78 -0.40
N PRO A 279 -1.18 2.76 -0.16
CA PRO A 279 -2.07 1.85 -0.86
C PRO A 279 -2.09 2.20 -2.36
N GLY A 280 -2.23 1.16 -3.19
CA GLY A 280 -2.40 1.33 -4.62
C GLY A 280 -3.79 1.87 -4.95
N ARG A 281 -4.56 1.12 -5.75
CA ARG A 281 -5.94 1.46 -6.10
C ARG A 281 -6.91 0.79 -5.14
N THR A 282 -7.94 1.53 -4.71
CA THR A 282 -9.06 0.97 -3.96
C THR A 282 -10.38 1.26 -4.65
N ASN A 283 -11.31 0.31 -4.58
CA ASN A 283 -12.67 0.41 -5.13
C ASN A 283 -13.71 0.36 -4.02
N ARG A 284 -13.38 0.92 -2.85
CA ARG A 284 -14.25 0.84 -1.68
C ARG A 284 -15.52 1.66 -1.84
N LEU A 285 -15.40 2.82 -2.49
CA LEU A 285 -16.51 3.70 -2.81
C LEU A 285 -16.65 3.78 -4.32
N LEU A 286 -17.69 3.14 -4.85
CA LEU A 286 -18.05 3.18 -6.26
C LEU A 286 -19.48 3.71 -6.39
N THR A 287 -19.75 4.42 -7.48
CA THR A 287 -21.12 4.75 -7.86
C THR A 287 -21.90 3.49 -8.21
N PHE A 288 -23.22 3.56 -8.14
CA PHE A 288 -24.08 2.44 -8.55
C PHE A 288 -23.75 1.99 -9.98
N ASN A 289 -23.65 2.91 -10.93
CA ASN A 289 -23.37 2.60 -12.33
C ASN A 289 -22.00 1.94 -12.53
N GLN A 290 -20.96 2.38 -11.79
CA GLN A 290 -19.66 1.71 -11.83
C GLN A 290 -19.75 0.27 -11.33
N ARG A 291 -20.46 0.06 -10.22
CA ARG A 291 -20.63 -1.30 -9.66
C ARG A 291 -21.46 -2.18 -10.57
N GLU A 292 -22.52 -1.63 -11.16
CA GLU A 292 -23.36 -2.35 -12.13
C GLU A 292 -22.55 -2.79 -13.35
N TYR A 293 -21.76 -1.88 -13.92
CA TYR A 293 -20.85 -2.20 -15.03
C TYR A 293 -19.82 -3.28 -14.65
N ASP A 294 -19.15 -3.16 -13.49
CA ASP A 294 -18.18 -4.15 -13.04
C ASP A 294 -18.80 -5.55 -12.93
N LEU A 295 -20.03 -5.65 -12.40
CA LEU A 295 -20.71 -6.93 -12.20
C LEU A 295 -21.32 -7.50 -13.48
N SER A 296 -21.77 -6.67 -14.40
CA SER A 296 -22.45 -7.12 -15.63
C SER A 296 -21.49 -7.40 -16.78
N GLU A 297 -20.42 -6.61 -16.90
CA GLU A 297 -19.53 -6.64 -18.05
C GLU A 297 -18.04 -6.66 -17.65
N GLY A 298 -17.63 -5.83 -16.70
CA GLY A 298 -16.21 -5.61 -16.40
C GLY A 298 -15.47 -6.86 -15.95
N PHE A 299 -16.02 -7.61 -15.01
CA PHE A 299 -15.42 -8.85 -14.53
C PHE A 299 -15.45 -9.95 -15.58
N GLN A 300 -16.54 -10.06 -16.36
CA GLN A 300 -16.61 -11.05 -17.43
C GLN A 300 -15.57 -10.78 -18.51
N ASN A 301 -15.47 -9.55 -18.99
CA ASN A 301 -14.45 -9.15 -19.97
C ASN A 301 -13.01 -9.43 -19.47
N TYR A 302 -12.76 -9.25 -18.16
CA TYR A 302 -11.46 -9.57 -17.57
C TYR A 302 -11.19 -11.08 -17.53
N VAL A 303 -12.18 -11.88 -17.17
CA VAL A 303 -12.10 -13.35 -17.19
C VAL A 303 -11.83 -13.83 -18.62
N ASP A 304 -12.61 -13.39 -19.60
CA ASP A 304 -12.44 -13.75 -21.01
C ASP A 304 -11.04 -13.39 -21.54
N PHE A 305 -10.50 -12.24 -21.10
CA PHE A 305 -9.13 -11.83 -21.43
C PHE A 305 -8.09 -12.78 -20.82
N LEU A 306 -8.23 -13.17 -19.54
CA LEU A 306 -7.33 -14.10 -18.89
C LEU A 306 -7.39 -15.50 -19.50
N GLU A 307 -8.58 -16.03 -19.79
CA GLU A 307 -8.77 -17.31 -20.46
C GLU A 307 -8.14 -17.31 -21.85
N SER A 308 -8.29 -16.22 -22.61
CA SER A 308 -7.62 -16.07 -23.90
C SER A 308 -6.09 -16.14 -23.79
N ARG A 309 -5.52 -15.52 -22.74
CA ARG A 309 -4.07 -15.57 -22.48
C ARG A 309 -3.61 -16.97 -22.08
N ILE A 310 -4.37 -17.66 -21.22
CA ILE A 310 -4.10 -19.04 -20.80
C ILE A 310 -4.06 -19.94 -22.04
N ASN A 311 -5.12 -19.90 -22.86
CA ASN A 311 -5.21 -20.66 -24.09
C ASN A 311 -4.05 -20.39 -25.06
N LEU A 312 -3.62 -19.12 -25.16
CA LEU A 312 -2.46 -18.75 -25.99
C LEU A 312 -1.17 -19.39 -25.46
N ILE A 313 -0.93 -19.32 -24.15
CA ILE A 313 0.24 -19.93 -23.50
C ILE A 313 0.19 -21.45 -23.70
N GLU A 314 -0.90 -22.12 -23.37
CA GLU A 314 -1.07 -23.56 -23.51
C GLU A 314 -0.86 -24.04 -24.96
N THR A 315 -1.34 -23.25 -25.94
CA THR A 315 -1.18 -23.60 -27.36
C THR A 315 0.28 -23.53 -27.83
N HIS A 316 1.09 -22.63 -27.23
CA HIS A 316 2.47 -22.38 -27.65
C HIS A 316 3.52 -23.04 -26.76
N THR A 317 3.14 -23.51 -25.58
CA THR A 317 4.05 -24.22 -24.64
C THR A 317 3.87 -25.73 -24.67
N ASN A 318 2.95 -26.28 -25.48
CA ASN A 318 2.80 -27.72 -25.71
C ASN A 318 3.89 -28.34 -26.61
N ASP A 319 5.06 -27.71 -26.68
CA ASP A 319 6.23 -28.32 -27.26
C ASP A 319 7.00 -29.12 -26.19
N GLU A 320 7.04 -30.37 -26.39
CA GLU A 320 7.83 -31.56 -26.00
C GLU A 320 8.68 -31.55 -24.70
N ASP A 321 8.85 -30.45 -23.99
CA ASP A 321 9.73 -30.34 -22.81
C ASP A 321 8.99 -30.02 -21.48
N GLY A 322 7.79 -30.48 -21.33
CA GLY A 322 7.08 -30.67 -20.03
C GLY A 322 7.46 -29.77 -18.82
N SER A 323 7.80 -28.50 -19.03
CA SER A 323 8.17 -27.56 -17.95
C SER A 323 7.29 -26.31 -17.93
#